data_2cec1f376d5f56487de4e63cd17e2483
#
_entry.id   2cec1f376d5f56487de4e63cd17e2483
#
_cell.length_a   1.000
_cell.length_b   1.000
_cell.length_c   1.000
_cell.angle_alpha   90.00
_cell.angle_beta   90.00
_cell.angle_gamma   90.00
#
_symmetry.space_group_name_H-M   'P 1'
#
loop_
_entity.id
_entity.type
_entity.pdbx_description
1 polymer ?
#
loop_
_entity_poly.entity_id
_entity_poly.type
_entity_poly.pdbx_seq_one_letter_code
_entity_poly.pdbx_strand_id
1 'polypeptide(L)'
;PFFIDGVTAAEAAENLSLKIESHLPLSVVVMGMGADMHTASLFPDAIGLKAAMADNAPAVCPIDVAGQDIGRITLSRRVLQGAMSKHLIIFGDEKRAAIERAMTLSALEAPVGAVLTDAKVHWAA
;
A
#
# COMPACT_ATOMS: atom_id res chain seq x y z
N PRO A 1 1.70 12.06 14.53
CA PRO A 1 0.73 10.98 14.66
C PRO A 1 -0.22 10.97 13.47
N PHE A 2 -0.52 9.75 12.98
CA PHE A 2 -1.42 9.55 11.84
C PHE A 2 -2.91 9.51 12.25
N PHE A 3 -3.19 9.61 13.54
CA PHE A 3 -4.54 9.60 14.06
C PHE A 3 -4.88 10.98 14.62
N ILE A 4 -5.92 11.58 14.08
CA ILE A 4 -6.52 12.82 14.58
C ILE A 4 -7.96 12.48 14.93
N ASP A 5 -8.31 12.55 16.22
CA ASP A 5 -9.67 12.29 16.67
C ASP A 5 -10.65 13.26 16.00
N GLY A 6 -11.79 12.74 15.57
CA GLY A 6 -12.86 13.53 14.98
C GLY A 6 -12.70 13.91 13.51
N VAL A 7 -11.69 13.35 12.81
CA VAL A 7 -11.46 13.58 11.37
C VAL A 7 -11.78 12.30 10.58
N THR A 8 -12.48 12.43 9.47
CA THR A 8 -12.74 11.29 8.57
C THR A 8 -11.46 10.81 7.87
N ALA A 9 -11.46 9.56 7.41
CA ALA A 9 -10.33 9.04 6.63
C ALA A 9 -10.04 9.87 5.37
N ALA A 10 -11.09 10.38 4.71
CA ALA A 10 -10.93 11.23 3.54
C ALA A 10 -10.25 12.56 3.86
N GLU A 11 -10.69 13.23 4.93
CA GLU A 11 -10.08 14.50 5.39
C GLU A 11 -8.63 14.30 5.85
N ALA A 12 -8.36 13.21 6.59
CA ALA A 12 -7.01 12.86 7.02
C ALA A 12 -6.09 12.58 5.82
N ALA A 13 -6.58 11.86 4.81
CA ALA A 13 -5.82 11.56 3.60
C ALA A 13 -5.47 12.83 2.82
N GLU A 14 -6.42 13.75 2.65
CA GLU A 14 -6.19 15.03 1.97
C GLU A 14 -5.13 15.86 2.67
N ASN A 15 -5.26 16.05 3.98
CA ASN A 15 -4.31 16.80 4.79
C ASN A 15 -2.89 16.22 4.77
N LEU A 16 -2.79 14.88 4.87
CA LEU A 16 -1.51 14.18 4.83
C LEU A 16 -0.89 14.20 3.43
N SER A 17 -1.69 14.10 2.37
CA SER A 17 -1.20 14.22 1.00
C SER A 17 -0.43 15.51 0.79
N LEU A 18 -0.99 16.63 1.21
CA LEU A 18 -0.34 17.94 1.09
C LEU A 18 1.01 18.01 1.83
N LYS A 19 1.07 17.38 3.01
CA LYS A 19 2.29 17.37 3.82
C LYS A 19 3.38 16.46 3.25
N ILE A 20 2.99 15.29 2.71
CA ILE A 20 3.94 14.28 2.21
C ILE A 20 4.49 14.67 0.84
N GLU A 21 3.71 15.35 0.01
CA GLU A 21 4.08 15.65 -1.38
C GLU A 21 5.45 16.32 -1.51
N SER A 22 5.80 17.22 -0.58
CA SER A 22 7.10 17.91 -0.56
C SER A 22 8.29 17.01 -0.17
N HIS A 23 8.01 15.81 0.36
CA HIS A 23 9.03 14.83 0.76
C HIS A 23 9.23 13.71 -0.28
N LEU A 24 8.53 13.76 -1.41
CA LEU A 24 8.64 12.75 -2.46
C LEU A 24 9.78 13.06 -3.44
N PRO A 25 10.44 12.05 -4.01
CA PRO A 25 10.27 10.62 -3.72
C PRO A 25 10.81 10.23 -2.35
N LEU A 26 10.23 9.18 -1.75
CA LEU A 26 10.76 8.61 -0.52
C LEU A 26 12.12 7.94 -0.77
N SER A 27 13.05 8.12 0.15
CA SER A 27 14.38 7.51 0.03
C SER A 27 14.32 5.99 0.20
N VAL A 28 13.60 5.52 1.20
CA VAL A 28 13.45 4.09 1.50
C VAL A 28 12.02 3.79 1.92
N VAL A 29 11.48 2.69 1.40
CA VAL A 29 10.22 2.11 1.86
C VAL A 29 10.45 0.68 2.29
N VAL A 30 10.01 0.36 3.49
CA VAL A 30 9.95 -1.01 4.01
C VAL A 30 8.49 -1.41 4.12
N MET A 31 8.13 -2.51 3.48
CA MET A 31 6.76 -2.99 3.38
C MET A 31 6.63 -4.40 3.96
N GLY A 32 5.46 -4.70 4.48
CA GLY A 32 5.00 -6.06 4.72
C GLY A 32 3.94 -6.46 3.71
N MET A 33 3.51 -7.72 3.75
CA MET A 33 2.43 -8.24 2.93
C MET A 33 1.54 -9.17 3.75
N GLY A 34 0.22 -9.09 3.53
CA GLY A 34 -0.72 -10.08 4.03
C GLY A 34 -0.79 -11.32 3.12
N ALA A 35 -1.36 -12.41 3.63
CA ALA A 35 -1.59 -13.62 2.84
C ALA A 35 -2.56 -13.39 1.66
N ASP A 36 -3.41 -12.39 1.75
CA ASP A 36 -4.30 -11.90 0.69
C ASP A 36 -3.59 -10.99 -0.34
N MET A 37 -2.27 -10.84 -0.23
CA MET A 37 -1.42 -10.04 -1.12
C MET A 37 -1.63 -8.53 -1.02
N HIS A 38 -2.24 -8.04 0.10
CA HIS A 38 -2.26 -6.60 0.37
C HIS A 38 -0.88 -6.12 0.85
N THR A 39 -0.57 -4.87 0.59
CA THR A 39 0.54 -4.14 1.20
C THR A 39 0.10 -2.72 1.55
N ALA A 40 0.68 -2.13 2.61
CA ALA A 40 0.14 -0.91 3.24
C ALA A 40 -1.35 -1.13 3.55
N SER A 41 -2.25 -0.24 3.11
CA SER A 41 -3.70 -0.51 3.12
C SER A 41 -4.28 -0.64 1.71
N LEU A 42 -3.48 -1.09 0.74
CA LEU A 42 -3.93 -1.48 -0.58
C LEU A 42 -4.45 -2.91 -0.53
N PHE A 43 -5.72 -3.07 -0.17
CA PHE A 43 -6.37 -4.38 -0.04
C PHE A 43 -7.09 -4.76 -1.34
N PRO A 44 -7.02 -6.03 -1.76
CA PRO A 44 -7.88 -6.53 -2.82
C PRO A 44 -9.36 -6.21 -2.54
N ASP A 45 -10.10 -5.85 -3.54
CA ASP A 45 -11.54 -5.54 -3.49
C ASP A 45 -11.95 -4.38 -2.55
N ALA A 46 -11.01 -3.63 -1.99
CA ALA A 46 -11.34 -2.50 -1.15
C ALA A 46 -11.91 -1.33 -1.95
N ILE A 47 -12.84 -0.60 -1.33
CA ILE A 47 -13.34 0.67 -1.87
C ILE A 47 -12.20 1.69 -1.79
N GLY A 48 -11.90 2.34 -2.90
CA GLY A 48 -10.79 3.29 -3.03
C GLY A 48 -9.49 2.68 -3.58
N LEU A 49 -9.40 1.35 -3.70
CA LEU A 49 -8.19 0.68 -4.22
C LEU A 49 -7.85 1.17 -5.63
N LYS A 50 -8.81 1.16 -6.54
CA LYS A 50 -8.59 1.57 -7.94
C LYS A 50 -8.07 3.01 -8.04
N ALA A 51 -8.62 3.92 -7.23
CA ALA A 51 -8.15 5.30 -7.17
C ALA A 51 -6.74 5.40 -6.61
N ALA A 52 -6.41 4.64 -5.56
CA ALA A 52 -5.08 4.60 -4.96
C ALA A 52 -4.02 3.95 -5.86
N MET A 53 -4.43 3.14 -6.83
CA MET A 53 -3.56 2.50 -7.82
C MET A 53 -3.29 3.36 -9.06
N ALA A 54 -4.01 4.46 -9.25
CA ALA A 54 -3.87 5.33 -10.41
C ALA A 54 -2.52 6.06 -10.41
N ASP A 55 -1.99 6.35 -11.60
CA ASP A 55 -0.71 7.05 -11.76
C ASP A 55 -0.75 8.49 -11.24
N ASN A 56 -1.93 9.11 -11.23
CA ASN A 56 -2.17 10.46 -10.73
C ASN A 56 -2.84 10.50 -9.35
N ALA A 57 -2.83 9.37 -8.62
CA ALA A 57 -3.43 9.32 -7.28
C ALA A 57 -2.80 10.37 -6.34
N PRO A 58 -3.57 10.92 -5.37
CA PRO A 58 -2.98 11.68 -4.27
C PRO A 58 -1.92 10.84 -3.54
N ALA A 59 -1.01 11.49 -2.83
CA ALA A 59 0.04 10.76 -2.11
C ALA A 59 -0.54 9.82 -1.04
N VAL A 60 -1.60 10.24 -0.37
CA VAL A 60 -2.35 9.46 0.61
C VAL A 60 -3.80 9.33 0.16
N CYS A 61 -4.35 8.13 0.24
CA CYS A 61 -5.70 7.83 -0.20
C CYS A 61 -6.52 7.19 0.91
N PRO A 62 -7.83 7.48 1.00
CA PRO A 62 -8.72 6.77 1.90
C PRO A 62 -9.05 5.39 1.32
N ILE A 63 -9.14 4.40 2.19
CA ILE A 63 -9.49 3.01 1.85
C ILE A 63 -10.57 2.53 2.81
N ASP A 64 -11.55 1.85 2.27
CA ASP A 64 -12.62 1.23 3.04
C ASP A 64 -12.65 -0.27 2.73
N VAL A 65 -12.54 -1.08 3.76
CA VAL A 65 -12.50 -2.54 3.65
C VAL A 65 -13.79 -3.12 4.20
N ALA A 66 -14.47 -3.93 3.40
CA ALA A 66 -15.70 -4.60 3.83
C ALA A 66 -15.49 -5.39 5.14
N GLY A 67 -16.41 -5.23 6.10
CA GLY A 67 -16.32 -5.87 7.40
C GLY A 67 -15.43 -5.18 8.43
N GLN A 68 -14.80 -4.05 8.07
CA GLN A 68 -14.05 -3.21 9.01
C GLN A 68 -14.83 -1.92 9.28
N ASP A 69 -15.04 -1.59 10.55
CA ASP A 69 -15.83 -0.41 10.96
C ASP A 69 -15.01 0.90 10.89
N ILE A 70 -13.70 0.80 10.83
CA ILE A 70 -12.79 1.95 10.85
C ILE A 70 -12.23 2.17 9.46
N GLY A 71 -12.40 3.37 8.91
CA GLY A 71 -11.76 3.80 7.68
C GLY A 71 -10.24 3.80 7.81
N ARG A 72 -9.56 3.45 6.71
CA ARG A 72 -8.10 3.40 6.62
C ARG A 72 -7.59 4.48 5.68
N ILE A 73 -6.33 4.81 5.83
CA ILE A 73 -5.57 5.60 4.86
C ILE A 73 -4.35 4.80 4.41
N THR A 74 -3.92 5.04 3.18
CA THR A 74 -2.74 4.38 2.61
C THR A 74 -1.90 5.35 1.81
N LEU A 75 -0.59 5.13 1.79
CA LEU A 75 0.23 5.68 0.72
C LEU A 75 -0.24 5.07 -0.61
N SER A 76 -0.34 5.89 -1.64
CA SER A 76 -0.75 5.43 -2.97
C SER A 76 0.34 4.58 -3.64
N ARG A 77 -0.05 3.80 -4.64
CA ARG A 77 0.89 2.99 -5.43
C ARG A 77 2.04 3.83 -5.98
N ARG A 78 1.75 5.01 -6.55
CA ARG A 78 2.82 5.86 -7.12
C ARG A 78 3.86 6.27 -6.10
N VAL A 79 3.46 6.51 -4.84
CA VAL A 79 4.38 6.88 -3.76
C VAL A 79 5.25 5.69 -3.37
N LEU A 80 4.64 4.53 -3.15
CA LEU A 80 5.36 3.30 -2.78
C LEU A 80 6.31 2.86 -3.90
N GLN A 81 5.81 2.79 -5.14
CA GLN A 81 6.59 2.38 -6.30
C GLN A 81 7.69 3.39 -6.64
N GLY A 82 7.46 4.67 -6.40
CA GLY A 82 8.40 5.75 -6.70
C GLY A 82 9.55 5.90 -5.69
N ALA A 83 9.56 5.14 -4.59
CA ALA A 83 10.64 5.19 -3.61
C ALA A 83 11.98 4.78 -4.24
N MET A 84 13.06 5.42 -3.79
CA MET A 84 14.40 5.18 -4.31
C MET A 84 14.93 3.79 -3.96
N SER A 85 14.58 3.28 -2.78
CA SER A 85 14.89 1.92 -2.34
C SER A 85 13.66 1.27 -1.72
N LYS A 86 13.34 0.06 -2.14
CA LYS A 86 12.13 -0.65 -1.71
C LYS A 86 12.48 -2.04 -1.19
N HIS A 87 11.94 -2.36 -0.03
CA HIS A 87 12.14 -3.64 0.64
C HIS A 87 10.80 -4.22 1.07
N LEU A 88 10.54 -5.46 0.70
CA LEU A 88 9.42 -6.25 1.21
C LEU A 88 9.95 -7.29 2.18
N ILE A 89 9.42 -7.33 3.39
CA ILE A 89 9.81 -8.30 4.41
C ILE A 89 8.62 -9.23 4.67
N ILE A 90 8.83 -10.52 4.48
CA ILE A 90 7.80 -11.56 4.69
C ILE A 90 8.39 -12.76 5.45
N PHE A 91 7.51 -13.43 6.20
CA PHE A 91 7.85 -14.62 6.99
C PHE A 91 6.90 -15.77 6.66
N GLY A 92 7.45 -16.97 6.66
CA GLY A 92 6.70 -18.20 6.48
C GLY A 92 6.44 -18.58 5.02
N ASP A 93 6.16 -19.86 4.81
CA ASP A 93 5.96 -20.44 3.47
C ASP A 93 4.67 -19.96 2.82
N GLU A 94 3.63 -19.68 3.61
CA GLU A 94 2.35 -19.17 3.10
C GLU A 94 2.54 -17.83 2.36
N LYS A 95 3.28 -16.89 2.96
CA LYS A 95 3.55 -15.59 2.34
C LYS A 95 4.51 -15.69 1.16
N ARG A 96 5.45 -16.65 1.22
CA ARG A 96 6.31 -16.95 0.07
C ARG A 96 5.48 -17.43 -1.13
N ALA A 97 4.58 -18.39 -0.92
CA ALA A 97 3.69 -18.85 -1.97
C ALA A 97 2.76 -17.73 -2.47
N ALA A 98 2.30 -16.86 -1.57
CA ALA A 98 1.46 -15.71 -1.94
C ALA A 98 2.19 -14.73 -2.85
N ILE A 99 3.46 -14.38 -2.55
CA ILE A 99 4.23 -13.46 -3.39
C ILE A 99 4.51 -14.05 -4.77
N GLU A 100 4.79 -15.34 -4.86
CA GLU A 100 4.98 -16.04 -6.14
C GLU A 100 3.70 -15.98 -6.98
N ARG A 101 2.52 -16.19 -6.38
CA ARG A 101 1.23 -16.02 -7.08
C ARG A 101 0.96 -14.57 -7.49
N ALA A 102 1.30 -13.61 -6.64
CA ALA A 102 1.06 -12.20 -6.91
C ALA A 102 1.70 -11.71 -8.21
N MET A 103 2.82 -12.30 -8.59
CA MET A 103 3.54 -11.96 -9.83
C MET A 103 2.79 -12.37 -11.10
N THR A 104 1.77 -13.22 -10.99
CA THR A 104 0.95 -13.71 -12.12
C THR A 104 -0.44 -13.08 -12.16
N LEU A 105 -0.80 -12.29 -11.17
CA LEU A 105 -2.11 -11.69 -11.01
C LEU A 105 -2.11 -10.20 -11.39
N SER A 106 -3.31 -9.65 -11.64
CA SER A 106 -3.46 -8.22 -11.86
C SER A 106 -3.17 -7.42 -10.59
N ALA A 107 -2.88 -6.13 -10.74
CA ALA A 107 -2.62 -5.23 -9.62
C ALA A 107 -3.81 -5.08 -8.67
N LEU A 108 -5.04 -5.24 -9.15
CA LEU A 108 -6.24 -5.16 -8.31
C LEU A 108 -6.48 -6.45 -7.51
N GLU A 109 -6.05 -7.59 -8.04
CA GLU A 109 -6.11 -8.89 -7.34
C GLU A 109 -4.96 -9.07 -6.35
N ALA A 110 -3.80 -8.56 -6.70
CA ALA A 110 -2.58 -8.65 -5.89
C ALA A 110 -1.86 -7.30 -5.83
N PRO A 111 -2.33 -6.37 -5.00
CA PRO A 111 -1.78 -5.00 -4.94
C PRO A 111 -0.29 -4.94 -4.66
N VAL A 112 0.27 -5.88 -3.90
CA VAL A 112 1.72 -5.95 -3.64
C VAL A 112 2.53 -6.04 -4.92
N GLY A 113 2.06 -6.74 -5.93
CA GLY A 113 2.74 -6.88 -7.22
C GLY A 113 2.98 -5.55 -7.93
N ALA A 114 2.11 -4.58 -7.72
CA ALA A 114 2.20 -3.26 -8.35
C ALA A 114 3.28 -2.34 -7.76
N VAL A 115 3.89 -2.72 -6.63
CA VAL A 115 4.90 -1.92 -5.91
C VAL A 115 6.25 -2.62 -5.80
N LEU A 116 6.43 -3.74 -6.50
CA LEU A 116 7.64 -4.57 -6.39
C LEU A 116 8.67 -4.38 -7.52
N THR A 117 8.41 -3.54 -8.50
CA THR A 117 9.41 -3.28 -9.54
C THR A 117 10.68 -2.73 -8.90
N ASP A 118 11.81 -3.39 -9.13
CA ASP A 118 13.12 -3.08 -8.52
C ASP A 118 13.15 -3.16 -6.97
N ALA A 119 12.17 -3.83 -6.36
CA ALA A 119 12.16 -4.07 -4.91
C ALA A 119 12.99 -5.31 -4.53
N LYS A 120 13.56 -5.28 -3.33
CA LYS A 120 14.20 -6.45 -2.72
C LYS A 120 13.19 -7.14 -1.81
N VAL A 121 12.98 -8.44 -2.04
CA VAL A 121 12.13 -9.28 -1.19
C VAL A 121 13.04 -10.04 -0.20
N HIS A 122 12.76 -9.86 1.07
CA HIS A 122 13.44 -10.55 2.16
C HIS A 122 12.45 -11.56 2.77
N TRP A 123 12.82 -12.83 2.70
CA TRP A 123 12.02 -13.93 3.25
C TRP A 123 12.79 -14.68 4.30
N ALA A 124 12.10 -15.07 5.35
CA ALA A 124 12.57 -16.03 6.36
C ALA A 124 11.47 -17.05 6.66
N ALA A 125 11.90 -18.25 6.99
CA ALA A 125 10.99 -19.34 7.35
C ALA A 125 10.22 -19.06 8.65
#